data_e659bd54b41bcf08e0c1c05cac2cd4b5
#
_entry.id   e659bd54b41bcf08e0c1c05cac2cd4b5
#
_cell.length_a   1.000
_cell.length_b   1.000
_cell.length_c   1.000
_cell.angle_alpha   90.00
_cell.angle_beta   90.00
_cell.angle_gamma   90.00
#
_symmetry.space_group_name_H-M   'P 1'
#
loop_
_entity.id
_entity.type
_entity.pdbx_description
1 polymer ?
#
loop_
_entity_poly.entity_id
_entity_poly.type
_entity_poly.pdbx_seq_one_letter_code
_entity_poly.pdbx_strand_id
1 'polypeptide(L)'
;NYKLLKPDFDMSPKHSAGLTMDIPIFSGLQRKALLEQAKIELEQSSLNKSLLEDQLYVNEKQYKYELKNATDNFFLQRDNIQVAKRVLENMQRKYEYGAVSSLDLTQANNNYLEAENNYTNACLTLLQAELQLERLYNELSY
;
A
#
# COMPACT_ATOMS: atom_id res chain seq x y z
N ASN A 1 -71.36 38.25 56.66
CA ASN A 1 -70.41 37.81 55.62
C ASN A 1 -68.99 37.69 56.21
N TYR A 2 -68.65 36.47 56.68
CA TYR A 2 -67.31 36.18 57.13
C TYR A 2 -66.51 35.60 55.94
N LYS A 3 -65.63 36.39 55.43
CA LYS A 3 -64.68 35.94 54.44
C LYS A 3 -63.54 35.14 55.16
N LEU A 4 -63.63 33.83 55.12
CA LEU A 4 -62.58 32.95 55.60
C LEU A 4 -61.34 33.14 54.68
N LEU A 5 -60.30 33.77 55.22
CA LEU A 5 -58.96 33.81 54.66
C LEU A 5 -58.43 32.38 54.64
N LYS A 6 -58.39 31.76 53.48
CA LYS A 6 -57.62 30.53 53.28
C LYS A 6 -56.14 30.92 53.33
N PRO A 7 -55.31 30.38 54.23
CA PRO A 7 -53.86 30.56 54.13
C PRO A 7 -53.39 29.83 52.88
N ASP A 8 -52.89 30.58 51.94
CA ASP A 8 -52.23 30.04 50.74
C ASP A 8 -50.87 29.52 51.19
N PHE A 9 -50.82 28.27 51.66
CA PHE A 9 -49.61 27.57 52.01
C PHE A 9 -49.09 26.94 50.69
N ASP A 10 -48.24 27.73 49.97
CA ASP A 10 -47.44 27.21 48.85
C ASP A 10 -46.32 26.35 49.41
N MET A 11 -46.56 25.05 49.53
CA MET A 11 -45.58 24.05 49.99
C MET A 11 -44.65 23.56 48.86
N SER A 12 -44.58 24.28 47.77
CA SER A 12 -43.63 23.95 46.70
C SER A 12 -42.20 24.35 47.18
N PRO A 13 -41.29 23.43 47.44
CA PRO A 13 -39.92 23.74 47.75
C PRO A 13 -39.28 24.48 46.58
N LYS A 14 -38.81 25.70 46.77
CA LYS A 14 -38.18 26.54 45.73
C LYS A 14 -36.93 25.94 45.10
N HIS A 15 -36.38 24.95 45.75
CA HIS A 15 -35.18 24.23 45.29
C HIS A 15 -35.27 22.77 45.75
N SER A 16 -35.24 21.81 44.79
CA SER A 16 -35.06 20.40 45.08
C SER A 16 -33.82 19.89 44.36
N ALA A 17 -32.90 19.29 45.11
CA ALA A 17 -31.74 18.56 44.61
C ALA A 17 -31.95 17.07 44.89
N GLY A 18 -31.92 16.25 43.85
CA GLY A 18 -32.04 14.82 43.99
C GLY A 18 -30.86 14.08 43.37
N LEU A 19 -30.36 13.08 44.04
CA LEU A 19 -29.37 12.13 43.52
C LEU A 19 -30.10 10.87 43.16
N THR A 20 -30.06 10.48 41.86
CA THR A 20 -30.66 9.24 41.39
C THR A 20 -29.56 8.26 41.11
N MET A 21 -29.62 7.07 41.73
CA MET A 21 -28.71 5.98 41.53
C MET A 21 -29.48 4.78 40.97
N ASP A 22 -29.24 4.47 39.69
CA ASP A 22 -29.82 3.29 39.03
C ASP A 22 -28.89 2.10 39.18
N ILE A 23 -29.32 1.15 40.01
CA ILE A 23 -28.58 -0.13 40.19
C ILE A 23 -29.40 -1.23 39.53
N PRO A 24 -29.02 -1.71 38.32
CA PRO A 24 -29.69 -2.83 37.69
C PRO A 24 -29.43 -4.12 38.46
N ILE A 25 -30.40 -4.59 39.23
CA ILE A 25 -30.31 -5.79 40.07
C ILE A 25 -30.39 -7.06 39.22
N PHE A 26 -31.09 -7.00 38.07
CA PHE A 26 -31.22 -8.11 37.15
C PHE A 26 -31.22 -7.61 35.71
N SER A 27 -30.12 -7.89 35.00
CA SER A 27 -29.97 -7.56 33.57
C SER A 27 -30.24 -8.77 32.65
N GLY A 28 -30.82 -9.85 33.22
CA GLY A 28 -30.98 -11.12 32.49
C GLY A 28 -29.66 -11.66 31.96
N LEU A 29 -29.68 -12.31 30.81
CA LEU A 29 -28.47 -12.80 30.14
C LEU A 29 -27.79 -11.73 29.28
N GLN A 30 -28.30 -10.48 29.26
CA GLN A 30 -27.79 -9.40 28.40
C GLN A 30 -26.32 -9.09 28.62
N ARG A 31 -25.86 -9.03 29.88
CA ARG A 31 -24.44 -8.79 30.19
C ARG A 31 -23.54 -9.96 29.72
N LYS A 32 -24.06 -11.18 29.83
CA LYS A 32 -23.33 -12.36 29.35
C LYS A 32 -23.25 -12.36 27.83
N ALA A 33 -24.34 -12.04 27.14
CA ALA A 33 -24.37 -11.91 25.68
C ALA A 33 -23.41 -10.83 25.17
N LEU A 34 -23.38 -9.65 25.80
CA LEU A 34 -22.44 -8.58 25.48
C LEU A 34 -20.99 -9.00 25.71
N LEU A 35 -20.70 -9.75 26.77
CA LEU A 35 -19.37 -10.27 27.03
C LEU A 35 -18.92 -11.28 25.94
N GLU A 36 -19.81 -12.19 25.57
CA GLU A 36 -19.52 -13.17 24.51
C GLU A 36 -19.36 -12.47 23.14
N GLN A 37 -20.18 -11.46 22.85
CA GLN A 37 -20.03 -10.64 21.65
C GLN A 37 -18.66 -9.94 21.63
N ALA A 38 -18.25 -9.29 22.71
CA ALA A 38 -16.95 -8.63 22.80
C ALA A 38 -15.76 -9.61 22.64
N LYS A 39 -15.89 -10.84 23.13
CA LYS A 39 -14.89 -11.89 22.91
C LYS A 39 -14.79 -12.30 21.45
N ILE A 40 -15.93 -12.47 20.77
CA ILE A 40 -15.96 -12.80 19.34
C ILE A 40 -15.36 -11.66 18.51
N GLU A 41 -15.69 -10.42 18.84
CA GLU A 41 -15.09 -9.24 18.17
C GLU A 41 -13.58 -9.17 18.37
N LEU A 42 -13.08 -9.49 19.55
CA LEU A 42 -11.65 -9.58 19.83
C LEU A 42 -10.98 -10.69 19.02
N GLU A 43 -11.59 -11.87 18.95
CA GLU A 43 -11.09 -13.00 18.15
C GLU A 43 -11.07 -12.66 16.66
N GLN A 44 -12.15 -12.07 16.14
CA GLN A 44 -12.19 -11.58 14.75
C GLN A 44 -11.10 -10.55 14.46
N SER A 45 -10.87 -9.60 15.37
CA SER A 45 -9.81 -8.60 15.23
C SER A 45 -8.43 -9.26 15.22
N SER A 46 -8.20 -10.26 16.07
CA SER A 46 -6.96 -11.03 16.11
C SER A 46 -6.71 -11.83 14.82
N LEU A 47 -7.76 -12.47 14.29
CA LEU A 47 -7.68 -13.18 13.01
C LEU A 47 -7.41 -12.23 11.83
N ASN A 48 -8.09 -11.09 11.81
CA ASN A 48 -7.86 -10.07 10.77
C ASN A 48 -6.43 -9.53 10.81
N LYS A 49 -5.87 -9.33 11.99
CA LYS A 49 -4.46 -8.95 12.17
C LYS A 49 -3.53 -10.02 11.58
N SER A 50 -3.74 -11.29 11.92
CA SER A 50 -2.92 -12.39 11.39
C SER A 50 -3.00 -12.50 9.87
N LEU A 51 -4.20 -12.35 9.28
CA LEU A 51 -4.38 -12.35 7.83
C LEU A 51 -3.63 -11.19 7.16
N LEU A 52 -3.64 -10.01 7.78
CA LEU A 52 -2.91 -8.85 7.26
C LEU A 52 -1.39 -9.09 7.33
N GLU A 53 -0.89 -9.64 8.43
CA GLU A 53 0.53 -9.99 8.59
C GLU A 53 0.97 -11.00 7.52
N ASP A 54 0.18 -12.04 7.25
CA ASP A 54 0.45 -13.03 6.22
C ASP A 54 0.44 -12.39 4.82
N GLN A 55 -0.51 -11.51 4.54
CA GLN A 55 -0.58 -10.80 3.27
C GLN A 55 0.62 -9.88 3.05
N LEU A 56 1.04 -9.15 4.07
CA LEU A 56 2.23 -8.29 4.00
C LEU A 56 3.50 -9.12 3.75
N TYR A 57 3.63 -10.27 4.40
CA TYR A 57 4.75 -11.19 4.18
C TYR A 57 4.80 -11.74 2.75
N VAL A 58 3.64 -12.10 2.19
CA VAL A 58 3.55 -12.54 0.78
C VAL A 58 3.92 -11.39 -0.18
N ASN A 59 3.37 -10.20 0.05
CA ASN A 59 3.67 -9.03 -0.77
C ASN A 59 5.16 -8.65 -0.71
N GLU A 60 5.78 -8.72 0.47
CA GLU A 60 7.22 -8.47 0.62
C GLU A 60 8.06 -9.45 -0.22
N LYS A 61 7.73 -10.73 -0.15
CA LYS A 61 8.42 -11.74 -0.97
C LYS A 61 8.24 -11.50 -2.46
N GLN A 62 7.03 -11.14 -2.88
CA GLN A 62 6.73 -10.85 -4.28
C GLN A 62 7.53 -9.64 -4.76
N TYR A 63 7.52 -8.52 -4.04
CA TYR A 63 8.26 -7.32 -4.45
C TYR A 63 9.79 -7.52 -4.44
N LYS A 64 10.32 -8.31 -3.50
CA LYS A 64 11.74 -8.71 -3.53
C LYS A 64 12.09 -9.54 -4.76
N TYR A 65 11.19 -10.44 -5.17
CA TYR A 65 11.38 -11.23 -6.38
C TYR A 65 11.29 -10.38 -7.65
N GLU A 66 10.32 -9.47 -7.71
CA GLU A 66 10.18 -8.51 -8.82
C GLU A 66 11.40 -7.60 -8.94
N LEU A 67 11.90 -7.06 -7.83
CA LEU A 67 13.12 -6.26 -7.79
C LEU A 67 14.33 -7.04 -8.31
N LYS A 68 14.49 -8.29 -7.88
CA LYS A 68 15.58 -9.15 -8.37
C LYS A 68 15.50 -9.35 -9.88
N ASN A 69 14.31 -9.70 -10.40
CA ASN A 69 14.11 -9.92 -11.84
C ASN A 69 14.35 -8.62 -12.64
N ALA A 70 13.87 -7.48 -12.14
CA ALA A 70 14.10 -6.17 -12.77
C ALA A 70 15.58 -5.82 -12.78
N THR A 71 16.32 -6.13 -11.71
CA THR A 71 17.78 -5.92 -11.61
C THR A 71 18.52 -6.79 -12.61
N ASP A 72 18.19 -8.08 -12.69
CA ASP A 72 18.82 -9.01 -13.63
C ASP A 72 18.55 -8.58 -15.09
N ASN A 73 17.31 -8.17 -15.40
CA ASN A 73 16.96 -7.65 -16.72
C ASN A 73 17.69 -6.33 -17.04
N PHE A 74 17.81 -5.41 -16.08
CA PHE A 74 18.58 -4.17 -16.27
C PHE A 74 20.03 -4.47 -16.66
N PHE A 75 20.71 -5.36 -15.99
CA PHE A 75 22.09 -5.73 -16.32
C PHE A 75 22.18 -6.37 -17.71
N LEU A 76 21.22 -7.23 -18.06
CA LEU A 76 21.16 -7.83 -19.40
C LEU A 76 20.98 -6.77 -20.49
N GLN A 77 20.05 -5.84 -20.33
CA GLN A 77 19.82 -4.80 -21.34
C GLN A 77 20.95 -3.79 -21.42
N ARG A 78 21.61 -3.48 -20.30
CA ARG A 78 22.82 -2.66 -20.27
C ARG A 78 23.96 -3.30 -21.12
N ASP A 79 24.15 -4.60 -21.00
CA ASP A 79 25.17 -5.30 -21.76
C ASP A 79 24.78 -5.41 -23.23
N ASN A 80 23.49 -5.62 -23.55
CA ASN A 80 22.96 -5.63 -24.90
C ASN A 80 23.17 -4.30 -25.64
N ILE A 81 22.87 -3.16 -25.01
CA ILE A 81 23.06 -1.84 -25.63
C ILE A 81 24.55 -1.58 -25.93
N GLN A 82 25.47 -2.02 -25.05
CA GLN A 82 26.89 -1.89 -25.29
C GLN A 82 27.36 -2.70 -26.50
N VAL A 83 26.81 -3.91 -26.67
CA VAL A 83 27.09 -4.77 -27.83
C VAL A 83 26.52 -4.13 -29.10
N ALA A 84 25.26 -3.69 -29.09
CA ALA A 84 24.61 -3.05 -30.23
C ALA A 84 25.37 -1.78 -30.66
N LYS A 85 25.83 -0.96 -29.71
CA LYS A 85 26.64 0.21 -29.96
C LYS A 85 27.96 -0.12 -30.68
N ARG A 86 28.69 -1.14 -30.19
CA ARG A 86 29.92 -1.60 -30.82
C ARG A 86 29.69 -2.13 -32.24
N VAL A 87 28.59 -2.83 -32.47
CA VAL A 87 28.20 -3.31 -33.79
C VAL A 87 27.92 -2.12 -34.72
N LEU A 88 27.17 -1.13 -34.28
CA LEU A 88 26.88 0.08 -35.06
C LEU A 88 28.18 0.83 -35.42
N GLU A 89 29.07 1.07 -34.46
CA GLU A 89 30.38 1.73 -34.67
C GLU A 89 31.27 0.96 -35.67
N ASN A 90 31.24 -0.36 -35.64
CA ASN A 90 31.96 -1.20 -36.61
C ASN A 90 31.34 -1.12 -38.02
N MET A 91 29.98 -1.10 -38.11
CA MET A 91 29.28 -0.95 -39.38
C MET A 91 29.51 0.42 -40.01
N GLN A 92 29.56 1.48 -39.20
CA GLN A 92 29.90 2.84 -39.65
C GLN A 92 31.29 2.88 -40.29
N ARG A 93 32.29 2.33 -39.59
CA ARG A 93 33.68 2.24 -40.13
C ARG A 93 33.76 1.46 -41.44
N LYS A 94 33.10 0.28 -41.50
CA LYS A 94 33.06 -0.54 -42.72
C LYS A 94 32.36 0.17 -43.88
N TYR A 95 31.31 0.93 -43.61
CA TYR A 95 30.59 1.73 -44.59
C TYR A 95 31.50 2.84 -45.18
N GLU A 96 32.28 3.52 -44.34
CA GLU A 96 33.23 4.54 -44.78
C GLU A 96 34.26 3.99 -45.75
N TYR A 97 34.65 2.71 -45.59
CA TYR A 97 35.59 2.01 -46.51
C TYR A 97 34.86 1.31 -47.68
N GLY A 98 33.54 1.49 -47.82
CA GLY A 98 32.74 0.88 -48.89
C GLY A 98 32.55 -0.62 -48.74
N ALA A 99 32.84 -1.21 -47.56
CA ALA A 99 32.82 -2.65 -47.31
C ALA A 99 31.44 -3.21 -46.94
N VAL A 100 30.45 -2.35 -46.64
CA VAL A 100 29.04 -2.73 -46.36
C VAL A 100 28.10 -1.75 -47.01
N SER A 101 26.84 -2.19 -47.23
CA SER A 101 25.80 -1.37 -47.85
C SER A 101 25.16 -0.37 -46.84
N SER A 102 24.49 0.68 -47.38
CA SER A 102 23.69 1.58 -46.55
C SER A 102 22.55 0.87 -45.83
N LEU A 103 22.03 -0.24 -46.39
CA LEU A 103 21.01 -1.06 -45.78
C LEU A 103 21.54 -1.75 -44.52
N ASP A 104 22.75 -2.32 -44.57
CA ASP A 104 23.38 -2.96 -43.41
C ASP A 104 23.65 -1.97 -42.29
N LEU A 105 24.10 -0.74 -42.63
CA LEU A 105 24.27 0.32 -41.66
C LEU A 105 22.95 0.76 -41.02
N THR A 106 21.89 0.91 -41.84
CA THR A 106 20.55 1.25 -41.34
C THR A 106 20.03 0.17 -40.41
N GLN A 107 20.22 -1.11 -40.75
CA GLN A 107 19.81 -2.22 -39.89
C GLN A 107 20.57 -2.21 -38.54
N ALA A 108 21.87 -1.97 -38.57
CA ALA A 108 22.67 -1.87 -37.34
C ALA A 108 22.22 -0.68 -36.46
N ASN A 109 21.83 0.45 -37.08
CA ASN A 109 21.29 1.61 -36.37
C ASN A 109 19.93 1.29 -35.75
N ASN A 110 19.02 0.62 -36.45
CA ASN A 110 17.72 0.22 -35.92
C ASN A 110 17.87 -0.75 -34.75
N ASN A 111 18.80 -1.71 -34.84
CA ASN A 111 19.11 -2.64 -33.73
C ASN A 111 19.65 -1.91 -32.51
N TYR A 112 20.48 -0.87 -32.71
CA TYR A 112 20.95 -0.04 -31.60
C TYR A 112 19.81 0.76 -30.94
N LEU A 113 18.94 1.38 -31.72
CA LEU A 113 17.76 2.11 -31.22
C LEU A 113 16.81 1.19 -30.45
N GLU A 114 16.59 -0.03 -30.94
CA GLU A 114 15.80 -1.06 -30.22
C GLU A 114 16.45 -1.42 -28.89
N ALA A 115 17.77 -1.67 -28.85
CA ALA A 115 18.50 -1.96 -27.63
C ALA A 115 18.45 -0.78 -26.63
N GLU A 116 18.51 0.47 -27.13
CA GLU A 116 18.38 1.68 -26.32
C GLU A 116 16.99 1.80 -25.68
N ASN A 117 15.94 1.54 -26.45
CA ASN A 117 14.57 1.50 -25.92
C ASN A 117 14.40 0.41 -24.87
N ASN A 118 14.91 -0.78 -25.10
CA ASN A 118 14.84 -1.90 -24.16
C ASN A 118 15.59 -1.59 -22.86
N TYR A 119 16.76 -0.98 -22.95
CA TYR A 119 17.54 -0.53 -21.79
C TYR A 119 16.77 0.54 -20.99
N THR A 120 16.20 1.53 -21.66
CA THR A 120 15.42 2.60 -21.01
C THR A 120 14.21 2.02 -20.27
N ASN A 121 13.48 1.07 -20.91
CA ASN A 121 12.37 0.39 -20.26
C ASN A 121 12.81 -0.45 -19.06
N ALA A 122 13.96 -1.12 -19.15
CA ALA A 122 14.51 -1.87 -18.02
C ALA A 122 14.90 -0.96 -16.85
N CYS A 123 15.46 0.23 -17.11
CA CYS A 123 15.74 1.24 -16.09
C CYS A 123 14.43 1.68 -15.36
N LEU A 124 13.38 1.96 -16.12
CA LEU A 124 12.09 2.35 -15.55
C LEU A 124 11.46 1.23 -14.72
N THR A 125 11.53 -0.01 -15.21
CA THR A 125 11.01 -1.18 -14.49
C THR A 125 11.77 -1.41 -13.18
N LEU A 126 13.10 -1.26 -13.19
CA LEU A 126 13.92 -1.37 -11.97
C LEU A 126 13.52 -0.30 -10.95
N LEU A 127 13.42 0.95 -11.38
CA LEU A 127 13.02 2.06 -10.51
C LEU A 127 11.63 1.85 -9.91
N GLN A 128 10.67 1.35 -10.71
CA GLN A 128 9.33 1.04 -10.23
C GLN A 128 9.35 -0.07 -9.16
N ALA A 129 10.14 -1.13 -9.38
CA ALA A 129 10.26 -2.23 -8.42
C ALA A 129 10.91 -1.77 -7.10
N GLU A 130 11.92 -0.89 -7.16
CA GLU A 130 12.54 -0.28 -5.97
C GLU A 130 11.52 0.56 -5.18
N LEU A 131 10.78 1.43 -5.87
CA LEU A 131 9.77 2.28 -5.24
C LEU A 131 8.61 1.49 -4.62
N GLN A 132 8.20 0.38 -5.23
CA GLN A 132 7.17 -0.50 -4.67
C GLN A 132 7.62 -1.13 -3.36
N LEU A 133 8.85 -1.64 -3.31
CA LEU A 133 9.42 -2.21 -2.09
C LEU A 133 9.63 -1.16 -1.00
N GLU A 134 10.14 0.02 -1.36
CA GLU A 134 10.31 1.14 -0.43
C GLU A 134 8.97 1.61 0.16
N ARG A 135 7.93 1.71 -0.67
CA ARG A 135 6.57 2.05 -0.22
C ARG A 135 6.07 1.04 0.82
N LEU A 136 6.23 -0.26 0.57
CA LEU A 136 5.82 -1.30 1.51
C LEU A 136 6.51 -1.11 2.87
N TYR A 137 7.82 -0.85 2.89
CA TYR A 137 8.55 -0.63 4.15
C TYR A 137 8.17 0.67 4.85
N ASN A 138 7.88 1.73 4.12
CA ASN A 138 7.42 2.99 4.71
C ASN A 138 6.00 2.86 5.30
N GLU A 139 5.11 2.09 4.68
CA GLU A 139 3.78 1.79 5.23
C GLU A 139 3.83 0.93 6.50
N LEU A 140 4.87 0.10 6.67
CA LEU A 140 5.10 -0.72 7.88
C LEU A 140 5.79 0.07 9.01
N SER A 141 6.34 1.26 8.73
CA SER A 141 7.12 2.09 9.67
C SER A 141 6.24 3.02 10.53
N TYR A 142 4.93 3.06 10.29
CA TYR A 142 3.94 3.80 11.08
C TYR A 142 3.07 2.82 11.88
#